data_2a8bbae0b0ec092b986666b1b41ae1fb
#
_entry.id   2a8bbae0b0ec092b986666b1b41ae1fb
#
_cell.length_a   1.000
_cell.length_b   1.000
_cell.length_c   1.000
_cell.angle_alpha   90.00
_cell.angle_beta   90.00
_cell.angle_gamma   90.00
#
_symmetry.space_group_name_H-M   'P 1'
#
loop_
_entity.id
_entity.type
_entity.pdbx_description
1 polymer ?
#
loop_
_entity_poly.entity_id
_entity_poly.type
_entity_poly.pdbx_seq_one_letter_code
_entity_poly.pdbx_strand_id
1 'polypeptide(L)'
;MVLTPLALDSLDLARWQFGITTVYHFILVPLTIGLAPLVALMETLYNRTGNKQWLVATKFFGKILLINFALGVATGIVQEFQFGMNWSEYSRFVGNIFGAPLAFEALLAFFLESTFMGLWIFGWDRLSPKLHNLCIWMMAIGVNISALFILGANSWMQHPVGAKIDPDTGRAVLDGVGGFFAVLGNPLLWTTFFHTITTSFLVAGAIILGVSVWWMTKAAKATQDFEARQQWRRMTRFGAITMVIAGVLCMFSGHFQGQLVVK
;
A
#
# COMPACT_ATOMS: atom_id res chain seq x y z
N MET A 1 -32.95 30.58 -23.57
CA MET A 1 -31.89 30.42 -22.56
C MET A 1 -30.94 29.35 -23.12
N VAL A 2 -29.88 29.77 -23.83
CA VAL A 2 -28.90 28.87 -24.43
C VAL A 2 -28.02 28.41 -23.28
N LEU A 3 -28.12 27.15 -22.90
CA LEU A 3 -27.14 26.54 -22.00
C LEU A 3 -25.81 26.50 -22.74
N THR A 4 -24.98 27.50 -22.51
CA THR A 4 -23.57 27.39 -22.86
C THR A 4 -23.02 26.15 -22.14
N PRO A 5 -22.47 25.13 -22.83
CA PRO A 5 -21.81 24.04 -22.15
C PRO A 5 -20.71 24.67 -21.27
N LEU A 6 -20.67 24.28 -20.00
CA LEU A 6 -19.53 24.58 -19.10
C LEU A 6 -18.28 24.07 -19.82
N ALA A 7 -17.60 24.98 -20.54
CA ALA A 7 -16.30 24.68 -21.07
C ALA A 7 -15.37 24.59 -19.84
N LEU A 8 -15.12 23.36 -19.38
CA LEU A 8 -14.13 23.11 -18.34
C LEU A 8 -12.79 23.66 -18.83
N ASP A 9 -12.18 24.50 -18.02
CA ASP A 9 -10.85 25.00 -18.30
C ASP A 9 -9.84 23.83 -18.29
N SER A 10 -8.78 23.94 -19.09
CA SER A 10 -7.72 22.93 -19.15
C SER A 10 -7.11 22.62 -17.78
N LEU A 11 -7.02 23.63 -16.91
CA LEU A 11 -6.56 23.46 -15.52
C LEU A 11 -7.53 22.61 -14.69
N ASP A 12 -8.83 22.82 -14.83
CA ASP A 12 -9.84 22.04 -14.11
C ASP A 12 -9.85 20.58 -14.59
N LEU A 13 -9.70 20.35 -15.89
CA LEU A 13 -9.55 19.00 -16.45
C LEU A 13 -8.29 18.29 -15.91
N ALA A 14 -7.16 18.99 -15.85
CA ALA A 14 -5.93 18.46 -15.29
C ALA A 14 -6.06 18.09 -13.80
N ARG A 15 -6.73 18.94 -13.01
CA ARG A 15 -7.02 18.68 -11.59
C ARG A 15 -7.94 17.48 -11.41
N TRP A 16 -9.00 17.38 -12.20
CA TRP A 16 -9.91 16.24 -12.17
C TRP A 16 -9.19 14.95 -12.57
N GLN A 17 -8.40 14.96 -13.62
CA GLN A 17 -7.62 13.81 -14.04
C GLN A 17 -6.68 13.33 -12.95
N PHE A 18 -5.92 14.22 -12.32
CA PHE A 18 -5.03 13.90 -11.22
C PHE A 18 -5.82 13.37 -10.01
N GLY A 19 -6.88 14.05 -9.61
CA GLY A 19 -7.70 13.63 -8.48
C GLY A 19 -8.32 12.24 -8.66
N ILE A 20 -8.87 11.95 -9.82
CA ILE A 20 -9.47 10.64 -10.13
C ILE A 20 -8.41 9.54 -10.12
N THR A 21 -7.27 9.75 -10.78
CA THR A 21 -6.18 8.74 -10.82
C THR A 21 -5.60 8.49 -9.44
N THR A 22 -5.38 9.54 -8.65
CA THR A 22 -4.86 9.44 -7.28
C THR A 22 -5.82 8.67 -6.37
N VAL A 23 -7.10 9.04 -6.35
CA VAL A 23 -8.11 8.39 -5.50
C VAL A 23 -8.26 6.92 -5.89
N TYR A 24 -8.31 6.63 -7.19
CA TYR A 24 -8.45 5.25 -7.68
C TYR A 24 -7.25 4.38 -7.28
N HIS A 25 -6.03 4.88 -7.44
CA HIS A 25 -4.82 4.19 -6.97
C HIS A 25 -4.81 4.02 -5.46
N PHE A 26 -5.15 5.06 -4.72
CA PHE A 26 -5.14 5.06 -3.26
C PHE A 26 -6.14 4.07 -2.62
N ILE A 27 -7.22 3.70 -3.29
CA ILE A 27 -8.14 2.66 -2.80
C ILE A 27 -7.46 1.28 -2.76
N LEU A 28 -6.55 1.01 -3.71
CA LEU A 28 -5.88 -0.29 -3.87
C LEU A 28 -4.65 -0.45 -2.97
N VAL A 29 -3.90 0.62 -2.76
CA VAL A 29 -2.61 0.60 -2.07
C VAL A 29 -2.73 0.16 -0.60
N PRO A 30 -3.60 0.73 0.25
CA PRO A 30 -3.72 0.30 1.64
C PRO A 30 -4.11 -1.17 1.79
N LEU A 31 -4.95 -1.66 0.87
CA LEU A 31 -5.33 -3.07 0.90
C LEU A 31 -4.12 -3.97 0.60
N THR A 32 -3.27 -3.63 -0.38
CA THR A 32 -2.04 -4.39 -0.66
C THR A 32 -1.09 -4.36 0.54
N ILE A 33 -0.82 -3.18 1.12
CA ILE A 33 0.07 -3.00 2.27
C ILE A 33 -0.36 -3.84 3.47
N GLY A 34 -1.65 -3.84 3.79
CA GLY A 34 -2.17 -4.58 4.94
C GLY A 34 -2.38 -6.07 4.66
N LEU A 35 -2.82 -6.44 3.45
CA LEU A 35 -3.18 -7.82 3.14
C LEU A 35 -1.95 -8.71 2.90
N ALA A 36 -0.87 -8.19 2.31
CA ALA A 36 0.34 -8.97 2.03
C ALA A 36 0.95 -9.60 3.30
N PRO A 37 1.24 -8.86 4.38
CA PRO A 37 1.75 -9.47 5.61
C PRO A 37 0.72 -10.40 6.29
N LEU A 38 -0.58 -10.14 6.17
CA LEU A 38 -1.60 -11.04 6.74
C LEU A 38 -1.68 -12.37 5.98
N VAL A 39 -1.55 -12.36 4.65
CA VAL A 39 -1.44 -13.60 3.84
C VAL A 39 -0.15 -14.35 4.16
N ALA A 40 0.97 -13.65 4.31
CA ALA A 40 2.24 -14.24 4.73
C ALA A 40 2.13 -14.89 6.12
N LEU A 41 1.42 -14.25 7.05
CA LEU A 41 1.14 -14.81 8.37
C LEU A 41 0.23 -16.05 8.31
N MET A 42 -0.82 -16.02 7.47
CA MET A 42 -1.69 -17.19 7.27
C MET A 42 -0.89 -18.40 6.76
N GLU A 43 0.02 -18.19 5.79
CA GLU A 43 0.89 -19.27 5.29
C GLU A 43 1.89 -19.75 6.35
N THR A 44 2.45 -18.82 7.11
CA THR A 44 3.32 -19.17 8.25
C THR A 44 2.60 -20.04 9.27
N LEU A 45 1.35 -19.71 9.60
CA LEU A 45 0.51 -20.49 10.50
C LEU A 45 0.18 -21.87 9.93
N TYR A 46 -0.07 -21.97 8.61
CA TYR A 46 -0.20 -23.25 7.95
C TYR A 46 1.06 -24.09 8.08
N ASN A 47 2.22 -23.54 7.74
CA ASN A 47 3.49 -24.26 7.77
C ASN A 47 3.89 -24.74 9.20
N ARG A 48 3.50 -23.99 10.23
CA ARG A 48 3.78 -24.33 11.64
C ARG A 48 2.80 -25.31 12.23
N THR A 49 1.52 -25.22 11.86
CA THR A 49 0.45 -25.99 12.52
C THR A 49 -0.05 -27.17 11.70
N GLY A 50 0.25 -27.24 10.40
CA GLY A 50 -0.30 -28.21 9.46
C GLY A 50 -1.81 -28.06 9.22
N ASN A 51 -2.45 -27.02 9.79
CA ASN A 51 -3.90 -26.87 9.73
C ASN A 51 -4.33 -26.34 8.33
N LYS A 52 -4.99 -27.20 7.58
CA LYS A 52 -5.46 -26.93 6.21
C LYS A 52 -6.37 -25.71 6.08
N GLN A 53 -7.02 -25.30 7.17
CA GLN A 53 -7.86 -24.10 7.15
C GLN A 53 -7.03 -22.82 6.87
N TRP A 54 -5.78 -22.77 7.36
CA TRP A 54 -4.87 -21.68 7.03
C TRP A 54 -4.43 -21.70 5.56
N LEU A 55 -4.22 -22.89 4.98
CA LEU A 55 -3.90 -23.03 3.57
C LEU A 55 -5.04 -22.52 2.66
N VAL A 56 -6.28 -22.89 3.00
CA VAL A 56 -7.47 -22.43 2.26
C VAL A 56 -7.56 -20.90 2.34
N ALA A 57 -7.35 -20.32 3.52
CA ALA A 57 -7.34 -18.87 3.71
C ALA A 57 -6.22 -18.19 2.90
N THR A 58 -4.99 -18.71 2.98
CA THR A 58 -3.84 -18.21 2.20
C THR A 58 -4.13 -18.18 0.71
N LYS A 59 -4.64 -19.27 0.16
CA LYS A 59 -4.98 -19.36 -1.28
C LYS A 59 -6.13 -18.43 -1.66
N PHE A 60 -7.12 -18.28 -0.81
CA PHE A 60 -8.27 -17.41 -1.08
C PHE A 60 -7.89 -15.92 -1.02
N PHE A 61 -7.34 -15.47 0.11
CA PHE A 61 -6.94 -14.07 0.28
C PHE A 61 -5.72 -13.71 -0.56
N GLY A 62 -4.86 -14.68 -0.89
CA GLY A 62 -3.77 -14.52 -1.83
C GLY A 62 -4.23 -14.21 -3.26
N LYS A 63 -5.36 -14.77 -3.71
CA LYS A 63 -5.97 -14.39 -5.00
C LYS A 63 -6.49 -12.95 -4.98
N ILE A 64 -7.09 -12.52 -3.87
CA ILE A 64 -7.53 -11.13 -3.70
C ILE A 64 -6.31 -10.21 -3.72
N LEU A 65 -5.25 -10.55 -3.00
CA LEU A 65 -3.99 -9.82 -2.98
C LEU A 65 -3.40 -9.69 -4.40
N LEU A 66 -3.34 -10.78 -5.17
CA LEU A 66 -2.82 -10.79 -6.53
C LEU A 66 -3.61 -9.84 -7.45
N ILE A 67 -4.94 -9.94 -7.43
CA ILE A 67 -5.80 -9.09 -8.27
C ILE A 67 -5.63 -7.62 -7.86
N ASN A 68 -5.66 -7.34 -6.55
CA ASN A 68 -5.49 -5.99 -6.03
C ASN A 68 -4.10 -5.42 -6.37
N PHE A 69 -3.05 -6.23 -6.24
CA PHE A 69 -1.69 -5.84 -6.59
C PHE A 69 -1.57 -5.51 -8.09
N ALA A 70 -2.08 -6.37 -8.98
CA ALA A 70 -2.05 -6.11 -10.42
C ALA A 70 -2.77 -4.82 -10.82
N LEU A 71 -3.95 -4.57 -10.22
CA LEU A 71 -4.68 -3.32 -10.42
C LEU A 71 -3.93 -2.12 -9.81
N GLY A 72 -3.32 -2.30 -8.64
CA GLY A 72 -2.49 -1.30 -7.99
C GLY A 72 -1.30 -0.87 -8.86
N VAL A 73 -0.58 -1.83 -9.44
CA VAL A 73 0.52 -1.56 -10.37
C VAL A 73 0.04 -0.79 -11.60
N ALA A 74 -1.04 -1.24 -12.24
CA ALA A 74 -1.57 -0.57 -13.43
C ALA A 74 -1.97 0.88 -13.15
N THR A 75 -2.65 1.12 -12.02
CA THR A 75 -3.07 2.48 -11.62
C THR A 75 -1.91 3.33 -11.13
N GLY A 76 -0.90 2.72 -10.50
CA GLY A 76 0.33 3.39 -10.09
C GLY A 76 1.13 3.92 -11.26
N ILE A 77 1.29 3.14 -12.33
CA ILE A 77 1.92 3.58 -13.57
C ILE A 77 1.18 4.78 -14.15
N VAL A 78 -0.15 4.75 -14.20
CA VAL A 78 -0.96 5.89 -14.67
C VAL A 78 -0.74 7.12 -13.79
N GLN A 79 -0.67 6.93 -12.45
CA GLN A 79 -0.38 8.02 -11.51
C GLN A 79 1.00 8.63 -11.75
N GLU A 80 2.01 7.83 -12.01
CA GLU A 80 3.38 8.28 -12.26
C GLU A 80 3.49 9.12 -13.54
N PHE A 81 2.78 8.75 -14.59
CA PHE A 81 2.72 9.54 -15.82
C PHE A 81 2.15 10.96 -15.62
N GLN A 82 1.34 11.20 -14.59
CA GLN A 82 0.82 12.55 -14.31
C GLN A 82 1.95 13.56 -14.04
N PHE A 83 3.05 13.12 -13.43
CA PHE A 83 4.20 13.98 -13.14
C PHE A 83 4.92 14.44 -14.42
N GLY A 84 4.94 13.64 -15.47
CA GLY A 84 5.51 14.02 -16.78
C GLY A 84 4.54 14.76 -17.71
N MET A 85 3.27 14.83 -17.35
CA MET A 85 2.21 15.44 -18.16
C MET A 85 1.76 16.78 -17.57
N ASN A 86 0.62 16.79 -16.91
CA ASN A 86 -0.01 18.03 -16.39
C ASN A 86 0.78 18.68 -15.24
N TRP A 87 1.64 17.91 -14.55
CA TRP A 87 2.46 18.38 -13.43
C TRP A 87 3.94 18.49 -13.77
N SER A 88 4.28 18.60 -15.06
CA SER A 88 5.67 18.59 -15.55
C SER A 88 6.51 19.76 -15.02
N GLU A 89 5.94 20.94 -14.85
CA GLU A 89 6.67 22.10 -14.27
C GLU A 89 7.02 21.89 -12.79
N TYR A 90 6.06 21.35 -12.03
CA TYR A 90 6.31 20.96 -10.64
C TYR A 90 7.40 19.88 -10.56
N SER A 91 7.29 18.84 -11.38
CA SER A 91 8.28 17.75 -11.44
C SER A 91 9.66 18.26 -11.85
N ARG A 92 9.72 19.26 -12.73
CA ARG A 92 10.99 19.92 -13.12
C ARG A 92 11.60 20.68 -11.96
N PHE A 93 10.78 21.34 -11.14
CA PHE A 93 11.24 22.09 -9.97
C PHE A 93 11.79 21.19 -8.86
N VAL A 94 11.10 20.09 -8.51
CA VAL A 94 11.44 19.21 -7.38
C VAL A 94 12.05 17.87 -7.80
N GLY A 95 12.28 17.63 -9.09
CA GLY A 95 12.66 16.33 -9.63
C GLY A 95 13.95 15.76 -9.05
N ASN A 96 14.90 16.60 -8.64
CA ASN A 96 16.12 16.14 -7.98
C ASN A 96 15.83 15.53 -6.59
N ILE A 97 14.83 16.05 -5.87
CA ILE A 97 14.47 15.59 -4.54
C ILE A 97 13.64 14.32 -4.63
N PHE A 98 12.64 14.30 -5.51
CA PHE A 98 11.74 13.14 -5.67
C PHE A 98 12.37 11.99 -6.44
N GLY A 99 13.30 12.31 -7.35
CA GLY A 99 13.92 11.30 -8.21
C GLY A 99 14.62 10.20 -7.45
N ALA A 100 15.32 10.52 -6.36
CA ALA A 100 16.01 9.51 -5.57
C ALA A 100 15.04 8.55 -4.85
N PRO A 101 14.06 9.01 -4.05
CA PRO A 101 13.05 8.11 -3.45
C PRO A 101 12.28 7.29 -4.49
N LEU A 102 11.82 7.89 -5.58
CA LEU A 102 11.08 7.17 -6.63
C LEU A 102 11.95 6.16 -7.38
N ALA A 103 13.24 6.46 -7.60
CA ALA A 103 14.17 5.51 -8.20
C ALA A 103 14.41 4.29 -7.28
N PHE A 104 14.57 4.51 -5.98
CA PHE A 104 14.67 3.42 -5.01
C PHE A 104 13.37 2.63 -4.90
N GLU A 105 12.22 3.28 -4.96
CA GLU A 105 10.94 2.61 -5.01
C GLU A 105 10.85 1.71 -6.23
N ALA A 106 11.10 2.21 -7.43
CA ALA A 106 11.00 1.44 -8.66
C ALA A 106 12.05 0.32 -8.73
N LEU A 107 13.33 0.61 -8.46
CA LEU A 107 14.42 -0.34 -8.64
C LEU A 107 14.54 -1.37 -7.52
N LEU A 108 14.25 -0.98 -6.29
CA LEU A 108 14.38 -1.88 -5.13
C LEU A 108 13.04 -2.48 -4.72
N ALA A 109 12.08 -1.62 -4.37
CA ALA A 109 10.83 -2.09 -3.77
C ALA A 109 9.96 -2.81 -4.80
N PHE A 110 9.64 -2.19 -5.94
CA PHE A 110 8.78 -2.79 -6.95
C PHE A 110 9.38 -4.05 -7.60
N PHE A 111 10.70 -4.09 -7.83
CA PHE A 111 11.35 -5.32 -8.30
C PHE A 111 11.23 -6.45 -7.28
N LEU A 112 11.41 -6.13 -6.00
CA LEU A 112 11.25 -7.10 -4.92
C LEU A 112 9.81 -7.61 -4.84
N GLU A 113 8.84 -6.71 -4.90
CA GLU A 113 7.41 -7.03 -4.89
C GLU A 113 7.01 -7.95 -6.05
N SER A 114 7.30 -7.54 -7.28
CA SER A 114 6.89 -8.25 -8.49
C SER A 114 7.58 -9.60 -8.63
N THR A 115 8.89 -9.66 -8.35
CA THR A 115 9.67 -10.90 -8.43
C THR A 115 9.16 -11.92 -7.41
N PHE A 116 9.01 -11.52 -6.15
CA PHE A 116 8.60 -12.45 -5.11
C PHE A 116 7.10 -12.79 -5.16
N MET A 117 6.24 -11.90 -5.66
CA MET A 117 4.85 -12.25 -5.98
C MET A 117 4.80 -13.32 -7.08
N GLY A 118 5.60 -13.17 -8.15
CA GLY A 118 5.70 -14.16 -9.22
C GLY A 118 6.19 -15.51 -8.71
N LEU A 119 7.28 -15.52 -7.94
CA LEU A 119 7.81 -16.74 -7.33
C LEU A 119 6.79 -17.41 -6.38
N TRP A 120 6.04 -16.63 -5.63
CA TRP A 120 5.01 -17.15 -4.74
C TRP A 120 3.83 -17.78 -5.49
N ILE A 121 3.33 -17.13 -6.56
CA ILE A 121 2.19 -17.63 -7.33
C ILE A 121 2.53 -18.93 -8.06
N PHE A 122 3.70 -18.96 -8.72
CA PHE A 122 4.13 -20.10 -9.53
C PHE A 122 4.93 -21.15 -8.74
N GLY A 123 5.19 -20.90 -7.45
CA GLY A 123 6.05 -21.70 -6.60
C GLY A 123 5.37 -22.81 -5.81
N TRP A 124 4.02 -22.89 -5.79
CA TRP A 124 3.28 -23.83 -4.93
C TRP A 124 3.73 -25.29 -5.00
N ASP A 125 4.02 -25.79 -6.20
CA ASP A 125 4.44 -27.16 -6.44
C ASP A 125 5.95 -27.29 -6.75
N ARG A 126 6.71 -26.18 -6.68
CA ARG A 126 8.12 -26.11 -7.08
C ARG A 126 9.05 -25.72 -5.94
N LEU A 127 8.59 -24.94 -4.98
CA LEU A 127 9.39 -24.46 -3.86
C LEU A 127 9.10 -25.26 -2.60
N SER A 128 10.11 -25.40 -1.74
CA SER A 128 9.88 -25.94 -0.40
C SER A 128 8.94 -25.01 0.39
N PRO A 129 8.14 -25.54 1.34
CA PRO A 129 7.20 -24.71 2.10
C PRO A 129 7.81 -23.49 2.80
N LYS A 130 9.06 -23.63 3.27
CA LYS A 130 9.79 -22.51 3.91
C LYS A 130 10.17 -21.43 2.90
N LEU A 131 10.68 -21.84 1.74
CA LEU A 131 11.09 -20.89 0.69
C LEU A 131 9.87 -20.21 0.05
N HIS A 132 8.77 -20.95 -0.13
CA HIS A 132 7.51 -20.40 -0.61
C HIS A 132 6.96 -19.33 0.34
N ASN A 133 6.94 -19.61 1.64
CA ASN A 133 6.54 -18.64 2.65
C ASN A 133 7.51 -17.44 2.74
N LEU A 134 8.81 -17.65 2.52
CA LEU A 134 9.78 -16.54 2.44
C LEU A 134 9.44 -15.60 1.27
N CYS A 135 9.01 -16.13 0.12
CA CYS A 135 8.65 -15.29 -1.03
C CYS A 135 7.52 -14.30 -0.70
N ILE A 136 6.46 -14.75 -0.04
CA ILE A 136 5.36 -13.83 0.32
C ILE A 136 5.78 -12.84 1.42
N TRP A 137 6.68 -13.21 2.34
CA TRP A 137 7.24 -12.26 3.29
C TRP A 137 8.14 -11.23 2.62
N MET A 138 8.95 -11.62 1.64
CA MET A 138 9.78 -10.68 0.87
C MET A 138 8.92 -9.72 0.05
N MET A 139 7.83 -10.20 -0.56
CA MET A 139 6.84 -9.34 -1.21
C MET A 139 6.22 -8.36 -0.21
N ALA A 140 5.79 -8.82 0.97
CA ALA A 140 5.21 -7.96 2.00
C ALA A 140 6.19 -6.89 2.51
N ILE A 141 7.47 -7.23 2.63
CA ILE A 141 8.54 -6.27 2.98
C ILE A 141 8.70 -5.24 1.86
N GLY A 142 8.72 -5.69 0.58
CA GLY A 142 8.79 -4.81 -0.58
C GLY A 142 7.72 -3.74 -0.57
N VAL A 143 6.46 -4.15 -0.41
CA VAL A 143 5.30 -3.22 -0.34
C VAL A 143 5.45 -2.18 0.78
N ASN A 144 5.99 -2.57 1.93
CA ASN A 144 6.22 -1.63 3.03
C ASN A 144 7.39 -0.68 2.75
N ILE A 145 8.44 -1.15 2.08
CA ILE A 145 9.56 -0.31 1.64
C ILE A 145 9.10 0.67 0.56
N SER A 146 8.27 0.23 -0.39
CA SER A 146 7.64 1.11 -1.39
C SER A 146 6.86 2.23 -0.72
N ALA A 147 5.99 1.90 0.24
CA ALA A 147 5.26 2.90 1.01
C ALA A 147 6.19 3.90 1.72
N LEU A 148 7.32 3.45 2.28
CA LEU A 148 8.28 4.32 2.94
C LEU A 148 8.88 5.35 1.99
N PHE A 149 9.31 4.96 0.79
CA PHE A 149 9.90 5.87 -0.18
C PHE A 149 8.89 6.88 -0.72
N ILE A 150 7.68 6.44 -1.06
CA ILE A 150 6.61 7.34 -1.53
C ILE A 150 6.22 8.34 -0.43
N LEU A 151 6.07 7.88 0.80
CA LEU A 151 5.77 8.76 1.94
C LEU A 151 6.93 9.68 2.29
N GLY A 152 8.18 9.31 1.99
CA GLY A 152 9.34 10.19 2.09
C GLY A 152 9.19 11.43 1.20
N ALA A 153 8.86 11.23 -0.07
CA ALA A 153 8.58 12.30 -0.99
C ALA A 153 7.36 13.15 -0.56
N ASN A 154 6.27 12.49 -0.15
CA ASN A 154 5.06 13.16 0.33
C ASN A 154 5.31 14.02 1.59
N SER A 155 6.03 13.49 2.56
CA SER A 155 6.35 14.19 3.81
C SER A 155 7.28 15.37 3.58
N TRP A 156 8.17 15.27 2.60
CA TRP A 156 9.02 16.39 2.20
C TRP A 156 8.20 17.56 1.64
N MET A 157 7.14 17.30 0.87
CA MET A 157 6.25 18.37 0.38
C MET A 157 5.59 19.17 1.50
N GLN A 158 5.30 18.51 2.63
CA GLN A 158 4.64 19.12 3.79
C GLN A 158 5.65 19.77 4.74
N HIS A 159 6.84 19.20 4.86
CA HIS A 159 7.92 19.69 5.72
C HIS A 159 9.28 19.55 5.00
N PRO A 160 9.66 20.53 4.15
CA PRO A 160 10.89 20.50 3.38
C PRO A 160 12.13 20.48 4.27
N VAL A 161 12.95 19.45 4.15
CA VAL A 161 14.23 19.28 4.86
C VAL A 161 15.29 18.74 3.90
N GLY A 162 16.56 19.04 4.17
CA GLY A 162 17.68 18.48 3.40
C GLY A 162 17.75 18.93 1.94
N ALA A 163 17.11 20.07 1.61
CA ALA A 163 17.09 20.62 0.27
C ALA A 163 17.53 22.09 0.26
N LYS A 164 18.05 22.53 -0.87
CA LYS A 164 18.39 23.93 -1.13
C LYS A 164 17.94 24.33 -2.53
N ILE A 165 17.82 25.62 -2.77
CA ILE A 165 17.61 26.13 -4.12
C ILE A 165 18.97 26.27 -4.81
N ASP A 166 19.10 25.61 -5.94
CA ASP A 166 20.26 25.72 -6.79
C ASP A 166 20.27 27.14 -7.44
N PRO A 167 21.32 27.96 -7.22
CA PRO A 167 21.38 29.32 -7.72
C PRO A 167 21.43 29.41 -9.25
N ASP A 168 21.96 28.38 -9.92
CA ASP A 168 22.13 28.39 -11.38
C ASP A 168 20.84 28.01 -12.11
N THR A 169 20.05 27.09 -11.55
CA THR A 169 18.85 26.57 -12.20
C THR A 169 17.54 27.05 -11.56
N GLY A 170 17.60 27.61 -10.36
CA GLY A 170 16.43 28.01 -9.57
C GLY A 170 15.58 26.80 -9.08
N ARG A 171 16.11 25.58 -9.16
CA ARG A 171 15.39 24.34 -8.78
C ARG A 171 15.73 23.93 -7.37
N ALA A 172 14.79 23.22 -6.76
CA ALA A 172 15.03 22.56 -5.49
C ALA A 172 15.88 21.29 -5.71
N VAL A 173 17.01 21.20 -5.01
CA VAL A 173 17.95 20.08 -5.10
C VAL A 173 18.31 19.57 -3.72
N LEU A 174 18.60 18.27 -3.62
CA LEU A 174 19.10 17.69 -2.37
C LEU A 174 20.45 18.33 -1.99
N ASP A 175 20.64 18.57 -0.70
CA ASP A 175 21.92 19.05 -0.18
C ASP A 175 22.92 17.90 -0.01
N GLY A 176 23.35 17.36 -1.15
CA GLY A 176 24.22 16.20 -1.22
C GLY A 176 23.60 14.91 -0.65
N VAL A 177 24.45 13.97 -0.30
CA VAL A 177 24.01 12.69 0.30
C VAL A 177 23.33 12.91 1.66
N GLY A 178 23.79 13.89 2.44
CA GLY A 178 23.17 14.28 3.72
C GLY A 178 21.72 14.72 3.55
N GLY A 179 21.39 15.42 2.46
CA GLY A 179 20.02 15.81 2.14
C GLY A 179 19.07 14.63 1.93
N PHE A 180 19.53 13.59 1.24
CA PHE A 180 18.74 12.36 1.10
C PHE A 180 18.41 11.70 2.45
N PHE A 181 19.41 11.56 3.33
CA PHE A 181 19.18 11.02 4.67
C PHE A 181 18.34 11.95 5.54
N ALA A 182 18.40 13.26 5.35
CA ALA A 182 17.50 14.19 6.03
C ALA A 182 16.04 14.00 5.61
N VAL A 183 15.77 13.74 4.33
CA VAL A 183 14.41 13.40 3.85
C VAL A 183 13.90 12.12 4.52
N LEU A 184 14.72 11.07 4.60
CA LEU A 184 14.36 9.82 5.28
C LEU A 184 14.29 9.96 6.81
N GLY A 185 15.01 10.92 7.38
CA GLY A 185 14.96 11.26 8.81
C GLY A 185 13.83 12.22 9.20
N ASN A 186 13.02 12.67 8.23
CA ASN A 186 11.93 13.61 8.49
C ASN A 186 10.94 13.05 9.53
N PRO A 187 10.70 13.75 10.66
CA PRO A 187 9.77 13.28 11.68
C PRO A 187 8.36 13.03 11.15
N LEU A 188 7.92 13.84 10.18
CA LEU A 188 6.61 13.70 9.57
C LEU A 188 6.51 12.40 8.73
N LEU A 189 7.60 11.97 8.09
CA LEU A 189 7.64 10.70 7.37
C LEU A 189 7.30 9.53 8.31
N TRP A 190 7.97 9.44 9.44
CA TRP A 190 7.80 8.28 10.33
C TRP A 190 6.41 8.23 10.97
N THR A 191 5.85 9.36 11.37
CA THR A 191 4.48 9.40 11.89
C THR A 191 3.44 9.06 10.82
N THR A 192 3.60 9.59 9.61
CA THR A 192 2.74 9.27 8.47
C THR A 192 2.88 7.80 8.05
N PHE A 193 4.09 7.27 8.04
CA PHE A 193 4.34 5.86 7.72
C PHE A 193 3.64 4.92 8.70
N PHE A 194 3.84 5.10 10.00
CA PHE A 194 3.16 4.26 11.00
C PHE A 194 1.63 4.40 10.94
N HIS A 195 1.13 5.61 10.71
CA HIS A 195 -0.31 5.81 10.53
C HIS A 195 -0.83 5.09 9.28
N THR A 196 -0.13 5.18 8.15
CA THR A 196 -0.48 4.49 6.90
C THR A 196 -0.46 2.97 7.06
N ILE A 197 0.55 2.42 7.73
CA ILE A 197 0.62 0.96 7.98
C ILE A 197 -0.55 0.51 8.87
N THR A 198 -0.83 1.20 9.96
CA THR A 198 -1.92 0.82 10.87
C THR A 198 -3.29 0.94 10.21
N THR A 199 -3.54 1.98 9.40
CA THR A 199 -4.78 2.12 8.61
C THR A 199 -4.88 1.04 7.54
N SER A 200 -3.78 0.64 6.93
CA SER A 200 -3.74 -0.45 5.94
C SER A 200 -4.12 -1.81 6.56
N PHE A 201 -3.63 -2.10 7.76
CA PHE A 201 -4.07 -3.29 8.51
C PHE A 201 -5.55 -3.22 8.92
N LEU A 202 -6.05 -2.03 9.24
CA LEU A 202 -7.48 -1.82 9.53
C LEU A 202 -8.34 -2.14 8.30
N VAL A 203 -7.97 -1.64 7.13
CA VAL A 203 -8.64 -1.92 5.85
C VAL A 203 -8.59 -3.42 5.51
N ALA A 204 -7.40 -4.04 5.58
CA ALA A 204 -7.26 -5.45 5.28
C ALA A 204 -8.03 -6.34 6.29
N GLY A 205 -8.01 -6.00 7.56
CA GLY A 205 -8.79 -6.66 8.61
C GLY A 205 -10.29 -6.56 8.35
N ALA A 206 -10.78 -5.39 7.94
CA ALA A 206 -12.18 -5.17 7.58
C ALA A 206 -12.60 -6.00 6.36
N ILE A 207 -11.75 -6.08 5.32
CA ILE A 207 -12.01 -6.93 4.14
C ILE A 207 -12.04 -8.41 4.54
N ILE A 208 -11.06 -8.89 5.30
CA ILE A 208 -11.03 -10.27 5.79
C ILE A 208 -12.30 -10.58 6.61
N LEU A 209 -12.68 -9.68 7.52
CA LEU A 209 -13.88 -9.81 8.34
C LEU A 209 -15.14 -9.86 7.48
N GLY A 210 -15.36 -8.86 6.63
CA GLY A 210 -16.57 -8.74 5.81
C GLY A 210 -16.77 -9.92 4.86
N VAL A 211 -15.70 -10.29 4.12
CA VAL A 211 -15.72 -11.44 3.21
C VAL A 211 -15.97 -12.75 3.98
N SER A 212 -15.34 -12.91 5.13
CA SER A 212 -15.50 -14.13 5.94
C SER A 212 -16.91 -14.26 6.52
N VAL A 213 -17.50 -13.16 6.99
CA VAL A 213 -18.90 -13.13 7.47
C VAL A 213 -19.85 -13.46 6.33
N TRP A 214 -19.65 -12.88 5.15
CA TRP A 214 -20.44 -13.20 3.95
C TRP A 214 -20.43 -14.70 3.63
N TRP A 215 -19.24 -15.29 3.51
CA TRP A 215 -19.12 -16.71 3.20
C TRP A 215 -19.63 -17.61 4.32
N MET A 216 -19.43 -17.23 5.58
CA MET A 216 -19.97 -17.96 6.74
C MET A 216 -21.50 -18.01 6.71
N THR A 217 -22.17 -16.89 6.40
CA THR A 217 -23.63 -16.83 6.30
C THR A 217 -24.15 -17.59 5.10
N LYS A 218 -23.44 -17.54 3.97
CA LYS A 218 -23.77 -18.28 2.75
C LYS A 218 -23.65 -19.80 2.99
N ALA A 219 -22.57 -20.28 3.61
CA ALA A 219 -22.39 -21.69 3.97
C ALA A 219 -23.46 -22.18 4.95
N ALA A 220 -23.88 -21.35 5.89
CA ALA A 220 -24.95 -21.69 6.83
C ALA A 220 -26.32 -21.87 6.15
N LYS A 221 -26.57 -21.16 5.06
CA LYS A 221 -27.85 -21.21 4.33
C LYS A 221 -27.92 -22.34 3.28
N ALA A 222 -26.78 -22.62 2.61
CA ALA A 222 -26.80 -23.46 1.41
C ALA A 222 -26.70 -24.98 1.67
N THR A 223 -25.89 -25.40 2.65
CA THR A 223 -25.49 -26.82 2.74
C THR A 223 -25.41 -27.38 4.15
N GLN A 224 -25.60 -26.58 5.20
CA GLN A 224 -25.25 -26.94 6.58
C GLN A 224 -23.80 -27.49 6.69
N ASP A 225 -22.90 -27.06 5.78
CA ASP A 225 -21.51 -27.48 5.76
C ASP A 225 -20.78 -26.92 6.98
N PHE A 226 -20.64 -27.79 7.97
CA PHE A 226 -20.02 -27.45 9.25
C PHE A 226 -18.55 -27.07 9.08
N GLU A 227 -17.81 -27.72 8.17
CA GLU A 227 -16.39 -27.45 7.96
C GLU A 227 -16.18 -26.09 7.32
N ALA A 228 -16.92 -25.75 6.26
CA ALA A 228 -16.86 -24.45 5.63
C ALA A 228 -17.25 -23.33 6.61
N ARG A 229 -18.29 -23.56 7.43
CA ARG A 229 -18.70 -22.62 8.47
C ARG A 229 -17.60 -22.41 9.53
N GLN A 230 -16.94 -23.47 9.96
CA GLN A 230 -15.84 -23.39 10.92
C GLN A 230 -14.63 -22.67 10.34
N GLN A 231 -14.31 -22.91 9.06
CA GLN A 231 -13.28 -22.21 8.29
C GLN A 231 -13.50 -20.70 8.33
N TRP A 232 -14.67 -20.25 7.91
CA TRP A 232 -14.97 -18.82 7.83
C TRP A 232 -15.14 -18.17 9.19
N ARG A 233 -15.61 -18.88 10.21
CA ARG A 233 -15.64 -18.39 11.60
C ARG A 233 -14.24 -18.09 12.13
N ARG A 234 -13.24 -18.92 11.80
CA ARG A 234 -11.83 -18.65 12.15
C ARG A 234 -11.33 -17.37 11.48
N MET A 235 -11.60 -17.21 10.19
CA MET A 235 -11.19 -16.01 9.45
C MET A 235 -11.93 -14.75 9.92
N THR A 236 -13.20 -14.86 10.28
CA THR A 236 -13.96 -13.77 10.92
C THR A 236 -13.27 -13.29 12.20
N ARG A 237 -12.86 -14.23 13.07
CA ARG A 237 -12.12 -13.87 14.29
C ARG A 237 -10.77 -13.25 14.00
N PHE A 238 -10.03 -13.80 13.04
CA PHE A 238 -8.73 -13.29 12.63
C PHE A 238 -8.86 -11.85 12.11
N GLY A 239 -9.80 -11.59 11.20
CA GLY A 239 -10.06 -10.24 10.68
C GLY A 239 -10.53 -9.26 11.76
N ALA A 240 -11.43 -9.70 12.66
CA ALA A 240 -11.91 -8.87 13.75
C ALA A 240 -10.80 -8.46 14.74
N ILE A 241 -9.93 -9.40 15.12
CA ILE A 241 -8.79 -9.13 16.00
C ILE A 241 -7.82 -8.16 15.32
N THR A 242 -7.49 -8.40 14.05
CA THR A 242 -6.64 -7.50 13.25
C THR A 242 -7.22 -6.10 13.22
N MET A 243 -8.52 -5.97 12.93
CA MET A 243 -9.22 -4.68 12.85
C MET A 243 -9.22 -3.93 14.17
N VAL A 244 -9.45 -4.61 15.29
CA VAL A 244 -9.45 -3.99 16.63
C VAL A 244 -8.06 -3.50 17.00
N ILE A 245 -7.03 -4.34 16.85
CA ILE A 245 -5.65 -3.95 17.15
C ILE A 245 -5.21 -2.79 16.26
N ALA A 246 -5.43 -2.91 14.94
CA ALA A 246 -5.08 -1.86 14.00
C ALA A 246 -5.84 -0.55 14.26
N GLY A 247 -7.13 -0.63 14.63
CA GLY A 247 -7.94 0.53 14.98
C GLY A 247 -7.40 1.30 16.19
N VAL A 248 -7.01 0.58 17.25
CA VAL A 248 -6.39 1.19 18.42
C VAL A 248 -5.05 1.86 18.04
N LEU A 249 -4.19 1.16 17.30
CA LEU A 249 -2.91 1.72 16.86
C LEU A 249 -3.10 2.92 15.91
N CYS A 250 -4.13 2.89 15.06
CA CYS A 250 -4.48 3.99 14.18
C CYS A 250 -4.90 5.24 14.95
N MET A 251 -5.65 5.11 16.04
CA MET A 251 -6.01 6.24 16.91
C MET A 251 -4.77 6.88 17.52
N PHE A 252 -3.84 6.09 18.06
CA PHE A 252 -2.60 6.61 18.63
C PHE A 252 -1.71 7.26 17.57
N SER A 253 -1.45 6.59 16.44
CA SER A 253 -0.60 7.12 15.39
C SER A 253 -1.20 8.39 14.76
N GLY A 254 -2.52 8.47 14.56
CA GLY A 254 -3.21 9.66 14.07
C GLY A 254 -3.11 10.83 15.04
N HIS A 255 -3.21 10.58 16.35
CA HIS A 255 -3.04 11.62 17.36
C HIS A 255 -1.63 12.22 17.31
N PHE A 256 -0.58 11.39 17.25
CA PHE A 256 0.79 11.86 17.13
C PHE A 256 1.05 12.62 15.83
N GLN A 257 0.53 12.14 14.70
CA GLN A 257 0.63 12.84 13.43
C GLN A 257 -0.06 14.21 13.49
N GLY A 258 -1.27 14.29 14.05
CA GLY A 258 -2.00 15.54 14.21
C GLY A 258 -1.26 16.57 15.06
N GLN A 259 -0.56 16.15 16.10
CA GLN A 259 0.26 17.06 16.93
C GLN A 259 1.46 17.65 16.19
N LEU A 260 2.02 16.92 15.21
CA LEU A 260 3.15 17.45 14.39
C LEU A 260 2.69 18.41 13.31
N VAL A 261 1.50 18.22 12.75
CA VAL A 261 0.96 19.08 11.68
C VAL A 261 0.49 20.42 12.22
N VAL A 262 0.07 20.49 13.48
CA VAL A 262 -0.44 21.73 14.12
C VAL A 262 0.70 22.61 14.70
N LYS A 263 1.91 22.10 14.83
CA LYS A 263 3.10 22.86 15.24
C LYS A 263 3.80 23.51 14.05
#